data_84659b2f03e62cc8e729ecd3d9aa0be9
#
_entry.id   84659b2f03e62cc8e729ecd3d9aa0be9
#
_cell.length_a   1.000
_cell.length_b   1.000
_cell.length_c   1.000
_cell.angle_alpha   90.00
_cell.angle_beta   90.00
_cell.angle_gamma   90.00
#
_symmetry.space_group_name_H-M   'P 1'
#
loop_
_entity.id
_entity.type
_entity.pdbx_description
1 polymer ?
#
loop_
_entity_poly.entity_id
_entity_poly.type
_entity_poly.pdbx_seq_one_letter_code
_entity_poly.pdbx_strand_id
1 'polypeptide(L)'
;MIAPIYIFGVTKMDGMLSHLEELLEAKNIFVRNRKQKRTRALGILMYHYGLSLRKCKTIVSSFEDISHESIRKWYHKTDAIFSVGKSYRETVAVDETKLKINGKLYILWAAIDTSNWEVIGVWVSKGRSSIEAYSFLNYVLKKCTNQPKILVDGGPWYKPALERLNVEWKHVTFGLRNPIEQWFFIFKHRIKRFYRNWPHNATVDSTQQWIDCFVSMYHFTRC
;
A
#
# COMPACT_ATOMS: atom_id res chain seq x y z
N MET A 1 38.93 -13.93 -12.46
CA MET A 1 38.53 -13.47 -11.10
C MET A 1 37.16 -12.81 -11.26
N ILE A 2 36.06 -13.58 -11.02
CA ILE A 2 34.68 -13.11 -11.16
C ILE A 2 34.30 -12.57 -9.77
N ALA A 3 34.03 -11.26 -9.73
CA ALA A 3 33.73 -10.54 -8.49
C ALA A 3 32.41 -10.97 -7.83
N PRO A 4 32.26 -10.79 -6.52
CA PRO A 4 31.19 -11.37 -5.70
C PRO A 4 29.90 -10.54 -5.74
N ILE A 5 29.35 -10.28 -6.94
CA ILE A 5 28.08 -9.55 -7.10
C ILE A 5 26.88 -10.39 -6.59
N TYR A 6 27.01 -11.70 -6.55
CA TYR A 6 25.92 -12.58 -6.09
C TYR A 6 25.72 -12.62 -4.57
N ILE A 7 26.71 -12.29 -3.77
CA ILE A 7 26.63 -12.35 -2.31
C ILE A 7 25.81 -11.18 -1.74
N PHE A 8 25.89 -9.98 -2.34
CA PHE A 8 25.18 -8.80 -1.86
C PHE A 8 23.65 -8.90 -2.04
N GLY A 9 23.18 -9.55 -3.08
CA GLY A 9 21.74 -9.75 -3.32
C GLY A 9 21.09 -10.77 -2.38
N VAL A 10 21.80 -11.85 -2.08
CA VAL A 10 21.33 -12.94 -1.21
C VAL A 10 21.26 -12.48 0.25
N THR A 11 22.27 -11.80 0.75
CA THR A 11 22.29 -11.27 2.13
C THR A 11 21.21 -10.22 2.38
N LYS A 12 20.91 -9.36 1.40
CA LYS A 12 19.84 -8.36 1.51
C LYS A 12 18.45 -9.00 1.51
N MET A 13 18.24 -10.03 0.71
CA MET A 13 16.95 -10.73 0.63
C MET A 13 16.72 -11.62 1.87
N ASP A 14 17.75 -12.29 2.38
CA ASP A 14 17.68 -13.03 3.63
C ASP A 14 17.42 -12.11 4.82
N GLY A 15 18.04 -10.95 4.88
CA GLY A 15 17.77 -9.92 5.89
C GLY A 15 16.32 -9.44 5.87
N MET A 16 15.78 -9.13 4.69
CA MET A 16 14.37 -8.72 4.53
C MET A 16 13.40 -9.83 4.94
N LEU A 17 13.71 -11.09 4.59
CA LEU A 17 12.88 -12.23 4.94
C LEU A 17 12.86 -12.45 6.46
N SER A 18 14.01 -12.45 7.12
CA SER A 18 14.14 -12.58 8.58
C SER A 18 13.44 -11.43 9.30
N HIS A 19 13.60 -10.20 8.83
CA HIS A 19 12.92 -9.05 9.41
C HIS A 19 11.39 -9.14 9.28
N LEU A 20 10.88 -9.64 8.13
CA LEU A 20 9.44 -9.89 8.01
C LEU A 20 8.96 -10.99 8.96
N GLU A 21 9.72 -12.07 9.12
CA GLU A 21 9.41 -13.13 10.09
C GLU A 21 9.26 -12.57 11.51
N GLU A 22 10.23 -11.76 11.94
CA GLU A 22 10.24 -11.10 13.27
C GLU A 22 9.03 -10.18 13.46
N LEU A 23 8.71 -9.34 12.48
CA LEU A 23 7.56 -8.43 12.54
C LEU A 23 6.22 -9.19 12.61
N LEU A 24 6.07 -10.24 11.80
CA LEU A 24 4.87 -11.06 11.81
C LEU A 24 4.66 -11.76 13.17
N GLU A 25 5.74 -12.09 13.87
CA GLU A 25 5.69 -12.67 15.21
C GLU A 25 5.43 -11.61 16.28
N ALA A 26 6.21 -10.54 16.28
CA ALA A 26 6.06 -9.45 17.24
C ALA A 26 4.63 -8.88 17.27
N LYS A 27 3.96 -8.87 16.10
CA LYS A 27 2.57 -8.43 15.97
C LYS A 27 1.54 -9.55 16.21
N ASN A 28 1.96 -10.79 16.52
CA ASN A 28 1.08 -11.95 16.73
C ASN A 28 0.08 -12.19 15.58
N ILE A 29 0.48 -11.90 14.33
CA ILE A 29 -0.43 -11.93 13.17
C ILE A 29 -0.90 -13.36 12.85
N PHE A 30 -0.08 -14.37 13.17
CA PHE A 30 -0.33 -15.76 12.83
C PHE A 30 -0.42 -16.68 14.05
N VAL A 31 -1.27 -16.35 15.00
CA VAL A 31 -1.56 -17.22 16.16
C VAL A 31 -2.09 -18.56 15.67
N ARG A 32 -1.54 -19.67 16.19
CA ARG A 32 -1.93 -21.07 15.87
C ARG A 32 -1.73 -21.49 14.41
N ASN A 33 -0.86 -20.84 13.65
CA ASN A 33 -0.54 -21.29 12.29
C ASN A 33 0.54 -22.38 12.33
N ARG A 34 0.23 -23.57 11.76
CA ARG A 34 1.12 -24.74 11.76
C ARG A 34 2.24 -24.65 10.71
N LYS A 35 2.13 -23.72 9.75
CA LYS A 35 3.10 -23.56 8.67
C LYS A 35 4.33 -22.79 9.15
N GLN A 36 5.50 -23.13 8.59
CA GLN A 36 6.76 -22.48 8.94
C GLN A 36 6.70 -20.97 8.73
N LYS A 37 7.36 -20.22 9.60
CA LYS A 37 7.41 -18.74 9.53
C LYS A 37 8.02 -18.28 8.22
N ARG A 38 9.16 -18.89 7.86
CA ARG A 38 9.88 -18.58 6.63
C ARG A 38 9.04 -18.84 5.39
N THR A 39 8.29 -19.92 5.35
CA THR A 39 7.34 -20.25 4.27
C THR A 39 6.28 -19.15 4.09
N ARG A 40 5.72 -18.65 5.20
CA ARG A 40 4.73 -17.58 5.19
C ARG A 40 5.31 -16.26 4.69
N ALA A 41 6.45 -15.85 5.26
CA ALA A 41 7.14 -14.61 4.88
C ALA A 41 7.55 -14.64 3.41
N LEU A 42 8.10 -15.75 2.92
CA LEU A 42 8.47 -15.94 1.52
C LEU A 42 7.25 -15.83 0.60
N GLY A 43 6.15 -16.52 0.91
CA GLY A 43 4.93 -16.46 0.13
C GLY A 43 4.33 -15.04 0.06
N ILE A 44 4.35 -14.30 1.18
CA ILE A 44 3.91 -12.91 1.25
C ILE A 44 4.77 -12.01 0.37
N LEU A 45 6.09 -12.08 0.50
CA LEU A 45 7.03 -11.25 -0.28
C LEU A 45 6.91 -11.52 -1.78
N MET A 46 6.92 -12.79 -2.18
CA MET A 46 6.79 -13.17 -3.59
C MET A 46 5.49 -12.63 -4.19
N TYR A 47 4.37 -12.73 -3.46
CA TYR A 47 3.10 -12.19 -3.91
C TYR A 47 3.10 -10.66 -3.94
N HIS A 48 3.69 -9.99 -2.94
CA HIS A 48 3.84 -8.54 -2.91
C HIS A 48 4.61 -8.03 -4.12
N TYR A 49 5.73 -8.66 -4.46
CA TYR A 49 6.53 -8.35 -5.65
C TYR A 49 5.89 -8.76 -6.98
N GLY A 50 4.69 -9.33 -6.94
CA GLY A 50 3.83 -9.47 -8.10
C GLY A 50 3.82 -10.85 -8.75
N LEU A 51 4.35 -11.89 -8.11
CA LEU A 51 4.07 -13.25 -8.57
C LEU A 51 2.58 -13.57 -8.34
N SER A 52 1.99 -14.36 -9.24
CA SER A 52 0.63 -14.83 -8.99
C SER A 52 0.60 -15.81 -7.82
N LEU A 53 -0.52 -15.90 -7.10
CA LEU A 53 -0.68 -16.83 -5.98
C LEU A 53 -0.33 -18.29 -6.35
N ARG A 54 -0.68 -18.70 -7.57
CA ARG A 54 -0.35 -20.05 -8.09
C ARG A 54 1.15 -20.22 -8.30
N LYS A 55 1.85 -19.23 -8.86
CA LYS A 55 3.31 -19.26 -9.02
C LYS A 55 4.01 -19.26 -7.66
N CYS A 56 3.54 -18.44 -6.72
CA CYS A 56 4.04 -18.48 -5.34
C CYS A 56 3.88 -19.88 -4.73
N LYS A 57 2.69 -20.50 -4.87
CA LYS A 57 2.47 -21.88 -4.42
C LYS A 57 3.49 -22.83 -5.05
N THR A 58 3.67 -22.82 -6.36
CA THR A 58 4.59 -23.73 -7.07
C THR A 58 6.01 -23.66 -6.49
N ILE A 59 6.51 -22.44 -6.23
CA ILE A 59 7.86 -22.26 -5.68
C ILE A 59 7.92 -22.70 -4.22
N VAL A 60 6.97 -22.27 -3.40
CA VAL A 60 7.00 -22.55 -1.95
C VAL A 60 6.69 -24.02 -1.64
N SER A 61 5.93 -24.71 -2.49
CA SER A 61 5.63 -26.15 -2.32
C SER A 61 6.88 -27.05 -2.46
N SER A 62 8.00 -26.52 -2.94
CA SER A 62 9.29 -27.23 -2.91
C SER A 62 9.85 -27.36 -1.49
N PHE A 63 9.39 -26.53 -0.54
CA PHE A 63 9.85 -26.53 0.85
C PHE A 63 8.76 -27.04 1.80
N GLU A 64 7.52 -26.69 1.54
CA GLU A 64 6.40 -27.05 2.40
C GLU A 64 5.09 -27.05 1.60
N ASP A 65 4.31 -28.12 1.69
CA ASP A 65 3.02 -28.18 0.98
C ASP A 65 2.04 -27.14 1.53
N ILE A 66 1.64 -26.21 0.65
CA ILE A 66 0.71 -25.12 0.95
C ILE A 66 -0.28 -24.92 -0.20
N SER A 67 -1.43 -24.36 0.11
CA SER A 67 -2.37 -23.91 -0.93
C SER A 67 -2.10 -22.46 -1.34
N HIS A 68 -2.44 -22.10 -2.57
CA HIS A 68 -2.39 -20.71 -3.02
C HIS A 68 -3.34 -19.80 -2.22
N GLU A 69 -4.42 -20.36 -1.69
CA GLU A 69 -5.36 -19.67 -0.81
C GLU A 69 -4.74 -19.34 0.56
N SER A 70 -3.84 -20.19 1.07
CA SER A 70 -3.07 -19.87 2.27
C SER A 70 -2.24 -18.61 2.09
N ILE A 71 -1.55 -18.47 0.95
CA ILE A 71 -0.75 -17.28 0.64
C ILE A 71 -1.65 -16.03 0.56
N ARG A 72 -2.83 -16.15 -0.09
CA ARG A 72 -3.80 -15.07 -0.13
C ARG A 72 -4.22 -14.64 1.27
N LYS A 73 -4.60 -15.59 2.12
CA LYS A 73 -5.00 -15.32 3.52
C LYS A 73 -3.87 -14.71 4.34
N TRP A 74 -2.63 -15.13 4.12
CA TRP A 74 -1.48 -14.54 4.80
C TRP A 74 -1.25 -13.10 4.37
N TYR A 75 -1.31 -12.83 3.07
CA TYR A 75 -1.16 -11.47 2.55
C TYR A 75 -2.24 -10.52 3.08
N HIS A 76 -3.50 -10.98 3.15
CA HIS A 76 -4.61 -10.17 3.68
C HIS A 76 -4.54 -9.88 5.19
N LYS A 77 -3.51 -10.35 5.88
CA LYS A 77 -3.23 -10.00 7.28
C LYS A 77 -2.06 -9.03 7.43
N THR A 78 -1.40 -8.65 6.35
CA THR A 78 -0.22 -7.79 6.40
C THR A 78 -0.55 -6.32 6.65
N ASP A 79 -1.79 -5.90 6.56
CA ASP A 79 -2.26 -4.58 6.99
C ASP A 79 -1.91 -4.27 8.46
N ALA A 80 -1.84 -5.30 9.30
CA ALA A 80 -1.46 -5.19 10.69
C ALA A 80 0.06 -4.99 10.93
N ILE A 81 0.92 -5.17 9.92
CA ILE A 81 2.37 -5.02 10.07
C ILE A 81 2.74 -3.55 10.33
N PHE A 82 2.13 -2.64 9.59
CA PHE A 82 2.41 -1.21 9.65
C PHE A 82 1.12 -0.42 9.92
N SER A 83 1.15 0.44 10.91
CA SER A 83 0.08 1.38 11.18
C SER A 83 0.63 2.81 11.22
N VAL A 84 0.03 3.68 10.43
CA VAL A 84 0.40 5.11 10.42
C VAL A 84 0.02 5.74 11.75
N GLY A 85 1.00 6.10 12.54
CA GLY A 85 0.85 6.83 13.79
C GLY A 85 0.45 8.28 13.56
N LYS A 86 -0.10 8.91 14.61
CA LYS A 86 -0.33 10.35 14.62
C LYS A 86 1.01 11.06 14.82
N SER A 87 1.42 11.92 13.86
CA SER A 87 2.71 12.60 13.89
C SER A 87 2.62 14.02 13.30
N TYR A 88 3.65 14.84 13.55
CA TYR A 88 3.81 16.13 12.90
C TYR A 88 4.14 15.93 11.42
N ARG A 89 3.49 16.68 10.55
CA ARG A 89 3.73 16.63 9.10
C ARG A 89 3.76 18.07 8.56
N GLU A 90 4.82 18.40 7.86
CA GLU A 90 4.96 19.75 7.29
C GLU A 90 4.08 19.88 6.05
N THR A 91 4.19 18.94 5.14
CA THR A 91 3.50 18.97 3.85
C THR A 91 2.98 17.59 3.45
N VAL A 92 1.75 17.54 3.04
CA VAL A 92 1.08 16.30 2.60
C VAL A 92 0.60 16.46 1.16
N ALA A 93 1.07 15.60 0.27
CA ALA A 93 0.56 15.51 -1.10
C ALA A 93 -0.67 14.60 -1.13
N VAL A 94 -1.73 15.08 -1.77
CA VAL A 94 -2.99 14.34 -1.96
C VAL A 94 -3.32 14.29 -3.44
N ASP A 95 -3.70 13.10 -3.88
CA ASP A 95 -4.08 12.87 -5.28
C ASP A 95 -5.03 11.67 -5.36
N GLU A 96 -5.68 11.49 -6.51
CA GLU A 96 -6.54 10.35 -6.74
C GLU A 96 -6.31 9.73 -8.12
N THR A 97 -6.70 8.48 -8.26
CA THR A 97 -6.64 7.77 -9.53
C THR A 97 -7.87 6.91 -9.75
N LYS A 98 -8.19 6.67 -11.02
CA LYS A 98 -9.28 5.79 -11.42
C LYS A 98 -8.90 4.33 -11.17
N LEU A 99 -9.83 3.56 -10.60
CA LEU A 99 -9.70 2.15 -10.32
C LEU A 99 -10.91 1.41 -10.89
N LYS A 100 -10.69 0.34 -11.66
CA LYS A 100 -11.77 -0.46 -12.24
C LYS A 100 -11.93 -1.76 -11.46
N ILE A 101 -13.08 -1.97 -10.81
CA ILE A 101 -13.41 -3.18 -10.05
C ILE A 101 -14.63 -3.81 -10.71
N ASN A 102 -14.51 -5.04 -11.21
CA ASN A 102 -15.59 -5.78 -11.89
C ASN A 102 -16.34 -4.94 -12.92
N GLY A 103 -15.59 -4.24 -13.77
CA GLY A 103 -16.16 -3.41 -14.84
C GLY A 103 -16.65 -2.02 -14.41
N LYS A 104 -16.86 -1.79 -13.12
CA LYS A 104 -17.30 -0.49 -12.58
C LYS A 104 -16.11 0.39 -12.22
N LEU A 105 -16.27 1.70 -12.43
CA LEU A 105 -15.26 2.70 -12.11
C LEU A 105 -15.40 3.16 -10.66
N TYR A 106 -14.27 3.21 -9.96
CA TYR A 106 -14.10 3.74 -8.61
C TYR A 106 -12.93 4.71 -8.59
N ILE A 107 -12.79 5.43 -7.51
CA ILE A 107 -11.69 6.38 -7.28
C ILE A 107 -10.87 5.89 -6.09
N LEU A 108 -9.56 5.78 -6.28
CA LEU A 108 -8.61 5.55 -5.21
C LEU A 108 -7.95 6.88 -4.85
N TRP A 109 -8.20 7.36 -3.65
CA TRP A 109 -7.54 8.50 -3.04
C TRP A 109 -6.29 8.05 -2.31
N ALA A 110 -5.24 8.86 -2.33
CA ALA A 110 -4.03 8.64 -1.56
C ALA A 110 -3.51 9.95 -0.98
N ALA A 111 -2.87 9.86 0.19
CA ALA A 111 -2.18 10.96 0.83
C ALA A 111 -0.81 10.50 1.30
N ILE A 112 0.23 11.26 1.00
CA ILE A 112 1.64 10.94 1.29
C ILE A 112 2.31 12.14 1.94
N ASP A 113 3.05 11.87 3.02
CA ASP A 113 3.99 12.83 3.59
C ASP A 113 5.16 13.03 2.60
N THR A 114 5.39 14.29 2.19
CA THR A 114 6.41 14.58 1.17
C THR A 114 7.83 14.52 1.71
N SER A 115 8.01 14.55 3.02
CA SER A 115 9.34 14.53 3.66
C SER A 115 9.92 13.13 3.76
N ASN A 116 9.12 12.15 4.14
CA ASN A 116 9.54 10.77 4.39
C ASN A 116 8.88 9.73 3.47
N TRP A 117 7.95 10.16 2.61
CA TRP A 117 7.22 9.32 1.65
C TRP A 117 6.29 8.30 2.32
N GLU A 118 5.89 8.55 3.55
CA GLU A 118 4.92 7.72 4.25
C GLU A 118 3.52 7.90 3.63
N VAL A 119 2.92 6.81 3.20
CA VAL A 119 1.52 6.79 2.75
C VAL A 119 0.64 6.89 3.99
N ILE A 120 0.10 8.07 4.24
CA ILE A 120 -0.71 8.38 5.43
C ILE A 120 -2.04 7.65 5.38
N GLY A 121 -2.61 7.55 4.20
CA GLY A 121 -3.87 6.86 4.00
C GLY A 121 -4.22 6.68 2.54
N VAL A 122 -5.07 5.69 2.31
CA VAL A 122 -5.68 5.36 1.03
C VAL A 122 -7.16 5.07 1.23
N TRP A 123 -7.98 5.41 0.26
CA TRP A 123 -9.42 5.18 0.35
C TRP A 123 -10.05 4.99 -1.03
N VAL A 124 -10.89 3.95 -1.16
CA VAL A 124 -11.66 3.67 -2.39
C VAL A 124 -13.07 4.21 -2.24
N SER A 125 -13.48 5.09 -3.14
CA SER A 125 -14.83 5.66 -3.20
C SER A 125 -15.54 5.36 -4.51
N LYS A 126 -16.87 5.49 -4.50
CA LYS A 126 -17.69 5.32 -5.72
C LYS A 126 -17.59 6.51 -6.65
N GLY A 127 -17.37 7.68 -6.12
CA GLY A 127 -17.35 8.92 -6.86
C GLY A 127 -16.15 9.80 -6.54
N ARG A 128 -16.12 10.95 -7.20
CA ARG A 128 -15.09 11.97 -7.05
C ARG A 128 -15.79 13.32 -6.92
N SER A 129 -16.31 13.60 -5.72
CA SER A 129 -16.96 14.86 -5.38
C SER A 129 -16.23 15.59 -4.24
N SER A 130 -16.63 16.81 -3.95
CA SER A 130 -16.10 17.57 -2.81
C SER A 130 -16.43 16.92 -1.46
N ILE A 131 -17.49 16.12 -1.38
CA ILE A 131 -17.86 15.38 -0.16
C ILE A 131 -16.88 14.25 0.10
N GLU A 132 -16.54 13.46 -0.92
CA GLU A 132 -15.54 12.41 -0.82
C GLU A 132 -14.15 13.01 -0.51
N ALA A 133 -13.78 14.10 -1.21
CA ALA A 133 -12.53 14.80 -0.95
C ALA A 133 -12.46 15.30 0.51
N TYR A 134 -13.54 15.92 1.02
CA TYR A 134 -13.63 16.36 2.41
C TYR A 134 -13.48 15.20 3.39
N SER A 135 -14.19 14.11 3.16
CA SER A 135 -14.15 12.94 4.06
C SER A 135 -12.75 12.31 4.09
N PHE A 136 -12.12 12.20 2.93
CA PHE A 136 -10.75 11.67 2.83
C PHE A 136 -9.73 12.60 3.50
N LEU A 137 -9.78 13.90 3.21
CA LEU A 137 -8.87 14.89 3.82
C LEU A 137 -9.03 14.93 5.34
N ASN A 138 -10.28 14.92 5.85
CA ASN A 138 -10.53 14.86 7.29
C ASN A 138 -9.97 13.59 7.94
N TYR A 139 -10.06 12.44 7.25
CA TYR A 139 -9.42 11.21 7.70
C TYR A 139 -7.89 11.35 7.78
N VAL A 140 -7.26 11.96 6.78
CA VAL A 140 -5.81 12.20 6.74
C VAL A 140 -5.37 13.16 7.86
N LEU A 141 -6.08 14.28 8.04
CA LEU A 141 -5.78 15.29 9.05
C LEU A 141 -5.85 14.73 10.48
N LYS A 142 -6.74 13.79 10.76
CA LYS A 142 -6.79 13.09 12.06
C LYS A 142 -5.51 12.32 12.40
N LYS A 143 -4.70 11.99 11.39
CA LYS A 143 -3.38 11.34 11.55
C LYS A 143 -2.22 12.34 11.65
N CYS A 144 -2.52 13.65 11.69
CA CYS A 144 -1.54 14.70 11.89
C CYS A 144 -1.70 15.31 13.29
N THR A 145 -0.59 15.70 13.92
CA THR A 145 -0.61 16.43 15.20
C THR A 145 -0.77 17.93 14.99
N ASN A 146 -0.53 18.42 13.77
CA ASN A 146 -0.66 19.80 13.31
C ASN A 146 -1.62 19.87 12.12
N GLN A 147 -1.81 21.08 11.60
CA GLN A 147 -2.43 21.29 10.29
C GLN A 147 -1.32 21.40 9.23
N PRO A 148 -1.05 20.32 8.47
CA PRO A 148 -0.04 20.36 7.42
C PRO A 148 -0.51 21.18 6.23
N LYS A 149 0.44 21.68 5.44
CA LYS A 149 0.13 22.23 4.13
C LYS A 149 -0.25 21.12 3.15
N ILE A 150 -1.42 21.23 2.52
CA ILE A 150 -1.92 20.23 1.59
C ILE A 150 -1.54 20.61 0.16
N LEU A 151 -0.88 19.67 -0.55
CA LEU A 151 -0.58 19.83 -1.98
C LEU A 151 -1.57 18.99 -2.79
N VAL A 152 -2.25 19.63 -3.73
CA VAL A 152 -3.22 18.98 -4.61
C VAL A 152 -2.98 19.35 -6.07
N ASP A 153 -3.51 18.56 -7.00
CA ASP A 153 -3.69 18.98 -8.38
C ASP A 153 -4.89 19.95 -8.52
N GLY A 154 -5.13 20.46 -9.72
CA GLY A 154 -6.22 21.39 -10.00
C GLY A 154 -7.63 20.77 -9.98
N GLY A 155 -7.85 19.62 -9.37
CA GLY A 155 -9.16 18.97 -9.29
C GLY A 155 -10.21 19.85 -8.62
N PRO A 156 -11.38 20.09 -9.25
CA PRO A 156 -12.40 21.05 -8.74
C PRO A 156 -13.02 20.61 -7.40
N TRP A 157 -12.94 19.34 -7.03
CA TRP A 157 -13.44 18.78 -5.77
C TRP A 157 -12.59 19.15 -4.56
N TYR A 158 -11.29 19.47 -4.74
CA TYR A 158 -10.39 19.79 -3.62
C TYR A 158 -10.69 21.14 -2.99
N LYS A 159 -10.86 22.20 -3.80
CA LYS A 159 -11.02 23.57 -3.29
C LYS A 159 -12.14 23.69 -2.27
N PRO A 160 -13.40 23.28 -2.52
CA PRO A 160 -14.48 23.39 -1.54
C PRO A 160 -14.22 22.55 -0.27
N ALA A 161 -13.55 21.39 -0.42
CA ALA A 161 -13.25 20.54 0.71
C ALA A 161 -12.17 21.15 1.62
N LEU A 162 -11.12 21.72 1.05
CA LEU A 162 -10.01 22.36 1.76
C LEU A 162 -10.43 23.65 2.45
N GLU A 163 -11.25 24.47 1.78
CA GLU A 163 -11.83 25.69 2.36
C GLU A 163 -12.71 25.36 3.58
N ARG A 164 -13.54 24.31 3.48
CA ARG A 164 -14.38 23.86 4.60
C ARG A 164 -13.57 23.31 5.79
N LEU A 165 -12.40 22.70 5.52
CA LEU A 165 -11.48 22.20 6.56
C LEU A 165 -10.59 23.30 7.15
N ASN A 166 -10.59 24.49 6.54
CA ASN A 166 -9.79 25.64 6.93
C ASN A 166 -8.29 25.30 7.05
N VAL A 167 -7.75 24.58 6.05
CA VAL A 167 -6.35 24.16 5.98
C VAL A 167 -5.61 24.94 4.90
N GLU A 168 -4.31 25.20 5.13
CA GLU A 168 -3.45 25.78 4.11
C GLU A 168 -3.24 24.77 2.98
N TRP A 169 -3.38 25.23 1.74
CA TRP A 169 -3.17 24.37 0.58
C TRP A 169 -2.52 25.10 -0.59
N LYS A 170 -1.89 24.33 -1.46
CA LYS A 170 -1.30 24.85 -2.69
C LYS A 170 -1.61 23.92 -3.87
N HIS A 171 -2.00 24.51 -4.98
CA HIS A 171 -2.03 23.81 -6.27
C HIS A 171 -0.59 23.66 -6.79
N VAL A 172 -0.17 22.42 -7.04
CA VAL A 172 1.17 22.09 -7.52
C VAL A 172 1.07 21.08 -8.65
N THR A 173 1.63 21.43 -9.81
CA THR A 173 1.60 20.56 -10.99
C THR A 173 2.79 19.61 -11.03
N PHE A 174 3.97 20.01 -10.52
CA PHE A 174 5.21 19.24 -10.58
C PHE A 174 6.05 19.41 -9.31
N GLY A 175 7.05 18.53 -9.14
CA GLY A 175 8.10 18.65 -8.12
C GLY A 175 7.66 18.10 -6.76
N LEU A 176 7.14 18.92 -5.87
CA LEU A 176 6.78 18.52 -4.51
C LEU A 176 5.70 17.40 -4.41
N ARG A 177 5.02 17.10 -5.52
CA ARG A 177 4.08 15.97 -5.63
C ARG A 177 4.73 14.67 -6.14
N ASN A 178 6.00 14.67 -6.50
CA ASN A 178 6.69 13.47 -6.99
C ASN A 178 6.49 12.23 -6.11
N PRO A 179 6.46 12.30 -4.76
CA PRO A 179 6.22 11.12 -3.92
C PRO A 179 4.91 10.41 -4.24
N ILE A 180 3.81 11.14 -4.41
CA ILE A 180 2.50 10.53 -4.67
C ILE A 180 2.41 10.00 -6.11
N GLU A 181 3.01 10.69 -7.07
CA GLU A 181 3.07 10.23 -8.46
C GLU A 181 3.88 8.94 -8.59
N GLN A 182 5.03 8.84 -7.90
CA GLN A 182 5.83 7.62 -7.86
C GLN A 182 5.12 6.48 -7.16
N TRP A 183 4.42 6.75 -6.05
CA TRP A 183 3.63 5.72 -5.38
C TRP A 183 2.51 5.20 -6.29
N PHE A 184 1.77 6.07 -6.97
CA PHE A 184 0.77 5.65 -7.94
C PHE A 184 1.38 4.87 -9.11
N PHE A 185 2.58 5.22 -9.56
CA PHE A 185 3.29 4.45 -10.58
C PHE A 185 3.54 3.01 -10.10
N ILE A 186 4.12 2.84 -8.90
CA ILE A 186 4.39 1.54 -8.29
C ILE A 186 3.08 0.75 -8.11
N PHE A 187 2.05 1.38 -7.54
CA PHE A 187 0.75 0.78 -7.33
C PHE A 187 0.12 0.32 -8.67
N LYS A 188 0.05 1.20 -9.66
CA LYS A 188 -0.51 0.88 -10.98
C LYS A 188 0.27 -0.24 -11.67
N HIS A 189 1.59 -0.25 -11.54
CA HIS A 189 2.42 -1.33 -12.06
C HIS A 189 2.12 -2.66 -11.39
N ARG A 190 1.90 -2.66 -10.08
CA ARG A 190 1.53 -3.86 -9.31
C ARG A 190 0.16 -4.41 -9.71
N ILE A 191 -0.86 -3.56 -9.85
CA ILE A 191 -2.21 -4.00 -10.24
C ILE A 191 -2.34 -4.38 -11.72
N LYS A 192 -1.46 -3.93 -12.62
CA LYS A 192 -1.41 -4.40 -14.02
C LYS A 192 -1.29 -5.93 -14.11
N ARG A 193 -0.68 -6.56 -13.11
CA ARG A 193 -0.53 -8.02 -13.04
C ARG A 193 -1.85 -8.76 -12.78
N PHE A 194 -2.92 -8.07 -12.43
CA PHE A 194 -4.28 -8.61 -12.42
C PHE A 194 -4.95 -8.54 -13.80
N TYR A 195 -4.19 -8.42 -14.91
CA TYR A 195 -4.72 -8.26 -16.26
C TYR A 195 -5.71 -7.09 -16.38
N ARG A 196 -5.44 -5.98 -15.70
CA ARG A 196 -6.27 -4.76 -15.61
C ARG A 196 -7.62 -4.95 -14.91
N ASN A 197 -7.91 -6.13 -14.39
CA ASN A 197 -9.13 -6.40 -13.64
C ASN A 197 -8.77 -6.95 -12.26
N TRP A 198 -9.50 -6.52 -11.25
CA TRP A 198 -9.45 -7.16 -9.96
C TRP A 198 -9.96 -8.61 -10.08
N PRO A 199 -9.56 -9.49 -9.14
CA PRO A 199 -10.06 -10.86 -9.15
C PRO A 199 -11.58 -10.88 -9.26
N HIS A 200 -12.10 -11.85 -9.99
CA HIS A 200 -13.53 -12.07 -10.12
C HIS A 200 -14.18 -12.12 -8.73
N ASN A 201 -15.31 -11.44 -8.55
CA ASN A 201 -15.98 -11.26 -7.26
C ASN A 201 -15.30 -10.31 -6.26
N ALA A 202 -14.29 -9.51 -6.65
CA ALA A 202 -13.76 -8.48 -5.78
C ALA A 202 -14.86 -7.46 -5.45
N THR A 203 -15.02 -7.15 -4.16
CA THR A 203 -15.85 -6.06 -3.67
C THR A 203 -14.99 -4.82 -3.41
N VAL A 204 -15.63 -3.68 -3.15
CA VAL A 204 -14.92 -2.46 -2.73
C VAL A 204 -14.13 -2.74 -1.44
N ASP A 205 -14.75 -3.42 -0.47
CA ASP A 205 -14.13 -3.72 0.82
C ASP A 205 -12.93 -4.66 0.67
N SER A 206 -13.05 -5.72 -0.14
CA SER A 206 -11.93 -6.64 -0.38
C SER A 206 -10.80 -5.97 -1.17
N THR A 207 -11.13 -5.02 -2.01
CA THR A 207 -10.16 -4.20 -2.75
C THR A 207 -9.47 -3.23 -1.82
N GLN A 208 -10.20 -2.53 -0.95
CA GLN A 208 -9.65 -1.66 0.07
C GLN A 208 -8.68 -2.43 0.98
N GLN A 209 -9.11 -3.57 1.53
CA GLN A 209 -8.25 -4.42 2.37
C GLN A 209 -6.96 -4.84 1.66
N TRP A 210 -7.06 -5.21 0.38
CA TRP A 210 -5.86 -5.56 -0.39
C TRP A 210 -4.93 -4.35 -0.56
N ILE A 211 -5.47 -3.15 -0.80
CA ILE A 211 -4.68 -1.92 -0.93
C ILE A 211 -4.03 -1.56 0.41
N ASP A 212 -4.72 -1.72 1.53
CA ASP A 212 -4.15 -1.50 2.86
C ASP A 212 -2.98 -2.44 3.13
N CYS A 213 -3.12 -3.72 2.77
CA CYS A 213 -2.01 -4.68 2.81
C CYS A 213 -0.85 -4.27 1.89
N PHE A 214 -1.15 -3.76 0.70
CA PHE A 214 -0.13 -3.27 -0.22
C PHE A 214 0.62 -2.06 0.36
N VAL A 215 -0.07 -1.11 0.97
CA VAL A 215 0.53 0.05 1.64
C VAL A 215 1.42 -0.39 2.80
N SER A 216 0.94 -1.29 3.64
CA SER A 216 1.71 -1.83 4.77
C SER A 216 3.00 -2.50 4.29
N MET A 217 2.92 -3.34 3.27
CA MET A 217 4.09 -3.99 2.68
C MET A 217 5.00 -3.03 1.91
N TYR A 218 4.44 -1.97 1.30
CA TYR A 218 5.24 -0.91 0.68
C TYR A 218 6.12 -0.19 1.71
N HIS A 219 5.59 0.12 2.89
CA HIS A 219 6.39 0.68 3.97
C HIS A 219 7.47 -0.28 4.43
N PHE A 220 7.10 -1.53 4.68
CA PHE A 220 8.04 -2.58 5.07
C PHE A 220 9.22 -2.73 4.09
N THR A 221 8.97 -2.69 2.79
CA THR A 221 10.01 -2.91 1.77
C THR A 221 10.88 -1.68 1.48
N ARG A 222 10.57 -0.53 2.07
CA ARG A 222 11.35 0.72 1.98
C ARG A 222 12.25 0.98 3.19
N CYS A 223 12.01 0.29 4.30
CA CYS A 223 12.87 0.35 5.49
C CYS A 223 14.17 -0.49 5.29
#